data_b74fc2d4f981be6ce95cc0b63af974f3
#
_entry.id   b74fc2d4f981be6ce95cc0b63af974f3
#
_cell.length_a   1.000
_cell.length_b   1.000
_cell.length_c   1.000
_cell.angle_alpha   90.00
_cell.angle_beta   90.00
_cell.angle_gamma   90.00
#
_symmetry.space_group_name_H-M   'P 1'
#
loop_
_entity.id
_entity.type
_entity.pdbx_description
1 polymer ?
#
loop_
_entity_poly.entity_id
_entity_poly.type
_entity_poly.pdbx_seq_one_letter_code
_entity_poly.pdbx_strand_id
1 'polypeptide(L)'
;MIVAETFEQAVDAAELVYIDYDYLPTIVDPEEALDENTEPIFPAQGNNVAFTLADPAEDVLADATHIVRGRYVNQRVAGAPLEPNSAAAICGDDGRLTFYCATQMPHSLKDKLAEALQRDPETIRVIAPDVGGGFGAKAGMYAEFPVLAKLAERFNRPVTWTETRSEDMLALAHSRAQVQYCETGFDNDGKLTGMRVRLVGDAGAYPGMGALLPTLTKFMANGTYNLPKLRFDIAVGITNTTPTGAYRGAGRPEATALFERAIDQAALELGIDPLEIRRKNFLNPDQFPFDTLTGWTYDSGDYLQPLEKAAEIIDYDNLREEQKRRRDQGDNTVIGIGIASYVEVTSPGGGSEYASVEIHSDGSATM
;
A
#
# COMPACT_ATOMS: atom_id res chain seq x y z
N MET A 1 23.71 -10.24 -12.95
CA MET A 1 23.57 -11.52 -12.21
C MET A 1 24.83 -12.35 -12.43
N ILE A 2 25.32 -12.97 -11.40
CA ILE A 2 26.47 -13.90 -11.45
C ILE A 2 25.95 -15.32 -11.20
N VAL A 3 26.44 -16.28 -11.97
CA VAL A 3 26.01 -17.69 -11.89
C VAL A 3 27.24 -18.54 -11.61
N ALA A 4 27.15 -19.39 -10.60
CA ALA A 4 28.19 -20.33 -10.21
C ALA A 4 27.56 -21.68 -9.83
N GLU A 5 28.38 -22.66 -9.50
CA GLU A 5 27.90 -23.98 -9.08
C GLU A 5 27.36 -23.97 -7.64
N THR A 6 27.86 -23.06 -6.78
CA THR A 6 27.36 -22.85 -5.42
C THR A 6 27.10 -21.36 -5.16
N PHE A 7 26.30 -21.05 -4.15
CA PHE A 7 26.02 -19.69 -3.72
C PHE A 7 27.28 -18.95 -3.28
N GLU A 8 28.16 -19.62 -2.51
CA GLU A 8 29.40 -19.03 -2.01
C GLU A 8 30.33 -18.63 -3.17
N GLN A 9 30.45 -19.49 -4.19
CA GLN A 9 31.23 -19.15 -5.39
C GLN A 9 30.64 -17.96 -6.15
N ALA A 10 29.30 -17.82 -6.17
CA ALA A 10 28.65 -16.67 -6.80
C ALA A 10 28.94 -15.38 -6.03
N VAL A 11 28.93 -15.43 -4.69
CA VAL A 11 29.26 -14.30 -3.81
C VAL A 11 30.73 -13.88 -4.01
N ASP A 12 31.68 -14.84 -3.93
CA ASP A 12 33.11 -14.55 -4.15
C ASP A 12 33.36 -13.92 -5.52
N ALA A 13 32.70 -14.43 -6.55
CA ALA A 13 32.81 -13.86 -7.91
C ALA A 13 32.17 -12.48 -8.01
N ALA A 14 31.13 -12.18 -7.25
CA ALA A 14 30.49 -10.87 -7.23
C ALA A 14 31.42 -9.79 -6.66
N GLU A 15 32.24 -10.11 -5.67
CA GLU A 15 33.20 -9.20 -5.06
C GLU A 15 34.34 -8.78 -6.06
N LEU A 16 34.56 -9.58 -7.12
CA LEU A 16 35.54 -9.26 -8.16
C LEU A 16 34.98 -8.36 -9.25
N VAL A 17 33.69 -8.08 -9.27
CA VAL A 17 33.07 -7.22 -10.28
C VAL A 17 33.28 -5.77 -9.89
N TYR A 18 34.05 -5.07 -10.72
CA TYR A 18 34.21 -3.62 -10.63
C TYR A 18 33.24 -2.93 -11.59
N ILE A 19 32.46 -1.96 -11.07
CA ILE A 19 31.56 -1.13 -11.87
C ILE A 19 32.01 0.32 -11.71
N ASP A 20 32.31 0.98 -12.82
CA ASP A 20 32.55 2.42 -12.87
C ASP A 20 31.21 3.12 -13.18
N TYR A 21 30.81 4.10 -12.35
CA TYR A 21 29.55 4.79 -12.45
C TYR A 21 29.73 6.25 -12.82
N ASP A 22 29.04 6.71 -13.86
CA ASP A 22 28.74 8.12 -14.07
C ASP A 22 27.51 8.50 -13.27
N TYR A 23 27.67 9.32 -12.23
CA TYR A 23 26.58 9.72 -11.35
C TYR A 23 25.72 10.80 -12.00
N LEU A 24 24.42 10.55 -12.07
CA LEU A 24 23.41 11.51 -12.50
C LEU A 24 22.72 12.15 -11.26
N PRO A 25 22.07 13.32 -11.43
CA PRO A 25 21.24 13.90 -10.37
C PRO A 25 20.21 12.90 -9.86
N THR A 26 19.97 12.88 -8.56
CA THR A 26 19.07 11.93 -7.90
C THR A 26 17.93 12.66 -7.24
N ILE A 27 16.69 12.26 -7.52
CA ILE A 27 15.47 12.78 -6.95
C ILE A 27 14.88 11.70 -6.06
N VAL A 28 14.71 11.98 -4.77
CA VAL A 28 14.18 11.02 -3.78
C VAL A 28 12.91 11.54 -3.09
N ASP A 29 12.61 12.83 -3.21
CA ASP A 29 11.41 13.45 -2.68
C ASP A 29 10.33 13.52 -3.78
N PRO A 30 9.15 12.91 -3.59
CA PRO A 30 8.09 12.96 -4.57
C PRO A 30 7.49 14.38 -4.76
N GLU A 31 7.61 15.28 -3.78
CA GLU A 31 7.18 16.68 -3.93
C GLU A 31 8.15 17.44 -4.86
N GLU A 32 9.45 17.21 -4.71
CA GLU A 32 10.49 17.72 -5.63
C GLU A 32 10.30 17.14 -7.05
N ALA A 33 10.01 15.84 -7.16
CA ALA A 33 9.79 15.18 -8.44
C ALA A 33 8.65 15.81 -9.26
N LEU A 34 7.63 16.34 -8.58
CA LEU A 34 6.45 16.97 -9.19
C LEU A 34 6.62 18.47 -9.49
N ASP A 35 7.74 19.07 -9.09
CA ASP A 35 8.04 20.45 -9.48
C ASP A 35 8.35 20.51 -10.99
N GLU A 36 7.71 21.43 -11.69
CA GLU A 36 7.85 21.60 -13.15
C GLU A 36 9.26 22.01 -13.61
N ASN A 37 10.09 22.49 -12.68
CA ASN A 37 11.48 22.86 -12.94
C ASN A 37 12.45 21.70 -12.67
N THR A 38 11.97 20.59 -12.13
CA THR A 38 12.81 19.42 -11.85
C THR A 38 13.09 18.64 -13.13
N GLU A 39 14.37 18.36 -13.39
CA GLU A 39 14.79 17.62 -14.57
C GLU A 39 14.18 16.20 -14.60
N PRO A 40 13.65 15.75 -15.76
CA PRO A 40 13.06 14.42 -15.85
C PRO A 40 14.08 13.29 -15.66
N ILE A 41 13.79 12.34 -14.79
CA ILE A 41 14.58 11.10 -14.62
C ILE A 41 14.61 10.31 -15.93
N PHE A 42 13.49 10.30 -16.65
CA PHE A 42 13.39 9.73 -18.00
C PHE A 42 13.16 10.85 -19.02
N PRO A 43 14.22 11.34 -19.70
CA PRO A 43 14.11 12.49 -20.62
C PRO A 43 13.03 12.34 -21.69
N ALA A 44 12.81 11.11 -22.19
CA ALA A 44 11.78 10.84 -23.19
C ALA A 44 10.33 11.06 -22.68
N GLN A 45 10.11 11.06 -21.37
CA GLN A 45 8.81 11.30 -20.75
C GLN A 45 8.51 12.80 -20.58
N GLY A 46 9.55 13.63 -20.49
CA GLY A 46 9.45 15.08 -20.41
C GLY A 46 9.09 15.65 -19.02
N ASN A 47 8.69 14.81 -18.06
CA ASN A 47 8.46 15.18 -16.66
C ASN A 47 8.52 13.94 -15.75
N ASN A 48 8.41 14.14 -14.43
CA ASN A 48 8.43 13.06 -13.44
C ASN A 48 7.03 12.69 -12.92
N VAL A 49 5.98 12.96 -13.68
CA VAL A 49 4.60 12.64 -13.27
C VAL A 49 4.24 11.23 -13.74
N ALA A 50 3.98 10.33 -12.81
CA ALA A 50 3.52 8.97 -13.11
C ALA A 50 2.01 8.89 -13.30
N PHE A 51 1.24 9.65 -12.49
CA PHE A 51 -0.22 9.61 -12.48
C PHE A 51 -0.79 10.87 -11.85
N THR A 52 -1.95 11.32 -12.34
CA THR A 52 -2.74 12.38 -11.71
C THR A 52 -4.23 12.05 -11.76
N LEU A 53 -4.94 12.48 -10.73
CA LEU A 53 -6.40 12.46 -10.67
C LEU A 53 -6.86 13.69 -9.91
N ALA A 54 -7.77 14.48 -10.46
CA ALA A 54 -8.33 15.66 -9.81
C ALA A 54 -9.85 15.59 -9.81
N ASP A 55 -10.45 15.92 -8.69
CA ASP A 55 -11.88 16.13 -8.58
C ASP A 55 -12.29 17.51 -9.15
N PRO A 56 -13.59 17.72 -9.46
CA PRO A 56 -14.09 19.04 -9.84
C PRO A 56 -13.68 20.12 -8.83
N ALA A 57 -13.40 21.32 -9.35
CA ALA A 57 -12.94 22.45 -8.55
C ALA A 57 -14.11 23.10 -7.78
N GLU A 58 -14.72 22.35 -6.86
CA GLU A 58 -15.77 22.83 -5.98
C GLU A 58 -15.18 23.29 -4.63
N ASP A 59 -15.78 24.33 -4.04
CA ASP A 59 -15.42 24.76 -2.69
C ASP A 59 -16.18 23.93 -1.66
N VAL A 60 -15.61 22.79 -1.34
CA VAL A 60 -16.17 21.83 -0.35
C VAL A 60 -16.10 22.33 1.10
N LEU A 61 -15.43 23.45 1.34
CA LEU A 61 -15.24 24.04 2.66
C LEU A 61 -16.08 25.33 2.88
N ALA A 62 -16.92 25.71 1.91
CA ALA A 62 -17.69 26.96 1.99
C ALA A 62 -18.61 27.07 3.22
N ASP A 63 -19.09 25.92 3.73
CA ASP A 63 -19.99 25.88 4.89
C ASP A 63 -19.25 25.72 6.24
N ALA A 64 -17.91 25.67 6.20
CA ALA A 64 -17.11 25.48 7.41
C ALA A 64 -16.99 26.77 8.23
N THR A 65 -17.29 26.68 9.53
CA THR A 65 -16.98 27.73 10.49
C THR A 65 -15.53 27.64 10.97
N HIS A 66 -15.04 26.43 11.08
CA HIS A 66 -13.65 26.12 11.47
C HIS A 66 -13.00 25.25 10.40
N ILE A 67 -11.77 25.57 10.00
CA ILE A 67 -10.99 24.78 9.06
C ILE A 67 -9.67 24.37 9.74
N VAL A 68 -9.54 23.06 9.97
CA VAL A 68 -8.32 22.46 10.52
C VAL A 68 -7.43 21.99 9.36
N ARG A 69 -6.14 22.31 9.41
CA ARG A 69 -5.18 22.03 8.35
C ARG A 69 -4.05 21.16 8.85
N GLY A 70 -3.70 20.13 8.07
CA GLY A 70 -2.59 19.25 8.40
C GLY A 70 -1.80 18.79 7.18
N ARG A 71 -0.50 18.54 7.39
CA ARG A 71 0.36 17.80 6.45
C ARG A 71 0.74 16.50 7.12
N TYR A 72 0.27 15.39 6.57
CA TYR A 72 0.48 14.06 7.12
C TYR A 72 1.38 13.25 6.19
N VAL A 73 2.43 12.66 6.75
CA VAL A 73 3.32 11.78 6.00
C VAL A 73 3.01 10.34 6.39
N ASN A 74 2.68 9.55 5.38
CA ASN A 74 2.73 8.10 5.42
C ASN A 74 4.08 7.68 4.88
N GLN A 75 5.02 7.43 5.77
CA GLN A 75 6.39 7.09 5.41
C GLN A 75 6.46 5.80 4.60
N ARG A 76 7.46 5.70 3.76
CA ARG A 76 7.80 4.50 3.01
C ARG A 76 8.11 3.35 3.97
N VAL A 77 7.61 2.15 3.65
CA VAL A 77 7.84 0.92 4.41
C VAL A 77 8.20 -0.23 3.48
N ALA A 78 9.07 -1.12 3.93
CA ALA A 78 9.34 -2.41 3.31
C ALA A 78 8.50 -3.50 4.00
N GLY A 79 7.94 -4.42 3.22
CA GLY A 79 7.09 -5.50 3.75
C GLY A 79 7.84 -6.54 4.58
N ALA A 80 9.12 -6.76 4.27
CA ALA A 80 10.07 -7.66 4.94
C ALA A 80 9.46 -9.01 5.35
N PRO A 81 8.91 -9.82 4.41
CA PRO A 81 8.45 -11.18 4.71
C PRO A 81 9.57 -12.01 5.35
N LEU A 82 9.24 -12.99 6.20
CA LEU A 82 10.26 -13.87 6.77
C LEU A 82 11.03 -14.64 5.69
N GLU A 83 10.33 -15.11 4.67
CA GLU A 83 10.93 -15.62 3.45
C GLU A 83 11.23 -14.46 2.50
N PRO A 84 12.53 -14.16 2.18
CA PRO A 84 12.88 -13.25 1.10
C PRO A 84 12.34 -13.76 -0.25
N ASN A 85 12.47 -12.94 -1.29
CA ASN A 85 12.07 -13.38 -2.62
C ASN A 85 12.98 -14.52 -3.11
N SER A 86 12.41 -15.54 -3.74
CA SER A 86 13.16 -16.70 -4.22
C SER A 86 12.50 -17.34 -5.43
N ALA A 87 13.31 -17.94 -6.30
CA ALA A 87 12.84 -18.65 -7.46
C ALA A 87 13.81 -19.76 -7.91
N ALA A 88 13.25 -20.73 -8.64
CA ALA A 88 14.01 -21.77 -9.34
C ALA A 88 13.39 -21.99 -10.73
N ALA A 89 14.23 -22.09 -11.75
CA ALA A 89 13.84 -22.35 -13.13
C ALA A 89 14.43 -23.66 -13.63
N ILE A 90 13.64 -24.46 -14.29
CA ILE A 90 14.03 -25.76 -14.87
C ILE A 90 13.41 -25.89 -16.27
N CYS A 91 14.22 -26.18 -17.27
CA CYS A 91 13.73 -26.56 -18.60
C CYS A 91 13.70 -28.08 -18.71
N GLY A 92 12.55 -28.65 -19.06
CA GLY A 92 12.42 -30.06 -19.36
C GLY A 92 12.97 -30.41 -20.73
N ASP A 93 13.20 -31.70 -21.00
CA ASP A 93 13.66 -32.21 -22.30
C ASP A 93 12.62 -31.94 -23.42
N ASP A 94 11.37 -31.76 -23.06
CA ASP A 94 10.26 -31.35 -23.93
C ASP A 94 10.26 -29.84 -24.23
N GLY A 95 11.19 -29.08 -23.69
CA GLY A 95 11.31 -27.65 -23.82
C GLY A 95 10.36 -26.85 -22.92
N ARG A 96 9.58 -27.51 -22.05
CA ARG A 96 8.69 -26.85 -21.09
C ARG A 96 9.50 -26.20 -19.96
N LEU A 97 9.22 -24.93 -19.69
CA LEU A 97 9.78 -24.20 -18.54
C LEU A 97 8.90 -24.44 -17.30
N THR A 98 9.47 -25.03 -16.26
CA THR A 98 8.86 -25.06 -14.92
C THR A 98 9.56 -24.05 -14.05
N PHE A 99 8.77 -23.09 -13.50
CA PHE A 99 9.26 -21.98 -12.70
C PHE A 99 8.64 -22.02 -11.30
N TYR A 100 9.44 -22.32 -10.31
CA TYR A 100 9.03 -22.28 -8.90
C TYR A 100 9.39 -20.93 -8.31
N CYS A 101 8.48 -20.31 -7.58
CA CYS A 101 8.78 -19.01 -6.93
C CYS A 101 7.83 -18.70 -5.77
N ALA A 102 8.32 -17.88 -4.88
CA ALA A 102 7.53 -17.28 -3.81
C ALA A 102 6.65 -16.15 -4.40
N THR A 103 5.45 -16.50 -4.87
CA THR A 103 4.52 -15.54 -5.48
C THR A 103 3.11 -15.66 -4.93
N GLN A 104 2.39 -14.53 -4.87
CA GLN A 104 0.97 -14.48 -4.52
C GLN A 104 0.06 -14.67 -5.75
N MET A 105 0.60 -14.58 -6.97
CA MET A 105 -0.18 -14.53 -8.20
C MET A 105 0.42 -15.42 -9.31
N PRO A 106 0.40 -16.75 -9.16
CA PRO A 106 1.08 -17.66 -10.09
C PRO A 106 0.55 -17.58 -11.53
N HIS A 107 -0.75 -17.38 -11.71
CA HIS A 107 -1.34 -17.24 -13.05
C HIS A 107 -0.89 -15.96 -13.76
N SER A 108 -1.01 -14.82 -13.10
CA SER A 108 -0.55 -13.54 -13.65
C SER A 108 0.96 -13.54 -13.92
N LEU A 109 1.74 -14.22 -13.07
CA LEU A 109 3.18 -14.35 -13.27
C LEU A 109 3.50 -15.23 -14.48
N LYS A 110 2.73 -16.31 -14.73
CA LYS A 110 2.85 -17.15 -15.94
C LYS A 110 2.74 -16.29 -17.19
N ASP A 111 1.69 -15.46 -17.27
CA ASP A 111 1.43 -14.61 -18.44
C ASP A 111 2.54 -13.57 -18.65
N LYS A 112 2.97 -12.90 -17.58
CA LYS A 112 4.07 -11.92 -17.62
C LYS A 112 5.42 -12.55 -18.00
N LEU A 113 5.72 -13.74 -17.50
CA LEU A 113 6.92 -14.48 -17.91
C LEU A 113 6.85 -14.87 -19.38
N ALA A 114 5.69 -15.32 -19.87
CA ALA A 114 5.49 -15.66 -21.28
C ALA A 114 5.75 -14.44 -22.18
N GLU A 115 5.19 -13.30 -21.82
CA GLU A 115 5.41 -12.02 -22.52
C GLU A 115 6.89 -11.63 -22.51
N ALA A 116 7.55 -11.59 -21.34
CA ALA A 116 8.95 -11.20 -21.20
C ALA A 116 9.90 -12.13 -21.93
N LEU A 117 9.59 -13.42 -22.00
CA LEU A 117 10.39 -14.45 -22.69
C LEU A 117 10.03 -14.61 -24.15
N GLN A 118 8.95 -13.95 -24.62
CA GLN A 118 8.37 -14.12 -25.95
C GLN A 118 8.06 -15.61 -26.28
N ARG A 119 7.38 -16.26 -25.33
CA ARG A 119 7.00 -17.68 -25.40
C ARG A 119 5.49 -17.86 -25.33
N ASP A 120 5.03 -19.01 -25.85
CA ASP A 120 3.66 -19.45 -25.62
C ASP A 120 3.45 -19.75 -24.12
N PRO A 121 2.44 -19.15 -23.45
CA PRO A 121 2.13 -19.42 -22.05
C PRO A 121 1.92 -20.90 -21.73
N GLU A 122 1.42 -21.70 -22.68
CA GLU A 122 1.21 -23.15 -22.49
C GLU A 122 2.52 -23.94 -22.35
N THR A 123 3.65 -23.36 -22.74
CA THR A 123 4.98 -23.93 -22.55
C THR A 123 5.61 -23.56 -21.20
N ILE A 124 4.89 -22.80 -20.36
CA ILE A 124 5.37 -22.36 -19.05
C ILE A 124 4.43 -22.91 -17.96
N ARG A 125 5.02 -23.46 -16.92
CA ARG A 125 4.34 -23.83 -15.68
C ARG A 125 4.93 -23.05 -14.51
N VAL A 126 4.11 -22.23 -13.86
CA VAL A 126 4.48 -21.55 -12.61
C VAL A 126 3.92 -22.32 -11.42
N ILE A 127 4.75 -22.57 -10.43
CA ILE A 127 4.40 -23.28 -9.20
C ILE A 127 4.76 -22.38 -8.04
N ALA A 128 3.75 -22.01 -7.24
CA ALA A 128 3.94 -21.38 -5.95
C ALA A 128 3.84 -22.46 -4.88
N PRO A 129 4.94 -22.89 -4.24
CA PRO A 129 4.92 -23.79 -3.09
C PRO A 129 4.39 -23.04 -1.84
N ASP A 130 4.62 -23.56 -0.66
CA ASP A 130 4.34 -22.85 0.58
C ASP A 130 5.14 -21.56 0.62
N VAL A 131 4.43 -20.41 0.64
CA VAL A 131 5.04 -19.07 0.59
C VAL A 131 5.16 -18.50 2.00
N GLY A 132 6.37 -18.15 2.40
CA GLY A 132 6.72 -17.65 3.73
C GLY A 132 6.41 -16.17 3.97
N GLY A 133 5.25 -15.72 3.47
CA GLY A 133 4.73 -14.35 3.54
C GLY A 133 4.93 -13.57 2.24
N GLY A 134 3.92 -12.78 1.88
CA GLY A 134 3.95 -11.95 0.68
C GLY A 134 3.45 -10.53 0.94
N PHE A 135 2.34 -10.40 1.69
CA PHE A 135 1.75 -9.15 2.14
C PHE A 135 1.46 -8.12 1.04
N GLY A 136 1.35 -8.57 -0.22
CA GLY A 136 1.21 -7.73 -1.40
C GLY A 136 2.52 -7.53 -2.18
N ALA A 137 3.66 -7.54 -1.54
CA ALA A 137 4.95 -7.29 -2.19
C ALA A 137 5.32 -8.39 -3.21
N LYS A 138 4.91 -9.65 -3.00
CA LYS A 138 5.14 -10.76 -3.93
C LYS A 138 4.02 -10.93 -4.98
N ALA A 139 3.27 -9.88 -5.29
CA ALA A 139 2.22 -9.90 -6.31
C ALA A 139 2.71 -9.53 -7.73
N GLY A 140 3.95 -9.09 -7.88
CA GLY A 140 4.56 -8.68 -9.14
C GLY A 140 5.48 -9.72 -9.76
N MET A 141 5.95 -9.42 -10.98
CA MET A 141 7.10 -10.08 -11.58
C MET A 141 8.34 -9.23 -11.30
N TYR A 142 9.38 -9.84 -10.76
CA TYR A 142 10.67 -9.20 -10.51
C TYR A 142 11.62 -9.43 -11.69
N ALA A 143 12.54 -8.50 -11.91
CA ALA A 143 13.46 -8.50 -13.05
C ALA A 143 14.35 -9.77 -13.09
N GLU A 144 14.63 -10.36 -11.95
CA GLU A 144 15.41 -11.58 -11.78
C GLU A 144 14.72 -12.80 -12.41
N PHE A 145 13.38 -12.85 -12.41
CA PHE A 145 12.61 -14.03 -12.83
C PHE A 145 12.83 -14.39 -14.31
N PRO A 146 12.63 -13.49 -15.29
CA PRO A 146 12.91 -13.82 -16.68
C PRO A 146 14.40 -14.09 -16.93
N VAL A 147 15.32 -13.49 -16.18
CA VAL A 147 16.75 -13.77 -16.28
C VAL A 147 17.06 -15.19 -15.84
N LEU A 148 16.50 -15.64 -14.69
CA LEU A 148 16.63 -17.03 -14.24
C LEU A 148 16.13 -18.03 -15.27
N ALA A 149 14.96 -17.76 -15.85
CA ALA A 149 14.37 -18.61 -16.88
C ALA A 149 15.31 -18.73 -18.10
N LYS A 150 15.87 -17.60 -18.57
CA LYS A 150 16.83 -17.59 -19.69
C LYS A 150 18.14 -18.30 -19.37
N LEU A 151 18.61 -18.22 -18.12
CA LEU A 151 19.82 -18.93 -17.70
C LEU A 151 19.58 -20.44 -17.65
N ALA A 152 18.42 -20.89 -17.15
CA ALA A 152 18.05 -22.32 -17.18
C ALA A 152 17.98 -22.88 -18.59
N GLU A 153 17.40 -22.14 -19.54
CA GLU A 153 17.41 -22.47 -20.96
C GLU A 153 18.85 -22.56 -21.52
N ARG A 154 19.66 -21.52 -21.28
CA ARG A 154 21.00 -21.39 -21.83
C ARG A 154 21.95 -22.50 -21.36
N PHE A 155 21.86 -22.86 -20.09
CA PHE A 155 22.76 -23.86 -19.49
C PHE A 155 22.19 -25.28 -19.57
N ASN A 156 20.92 -25.43 -19.93
CA ASN A 156 20.17 -26.68 -19.86
C ASN A 156 20.33 -27.35 -18.48
N ARG A 157 20.24 -26.56 -17.41
CA ARG A 157 20.40 -26.98 -16.00
C ARG A 157 19.41 -26.20 -15.14
N PRO A 158 18.98 -26.78 -14.01
CA PRO A 158 18.24 -26.01 -12.99
C PRO A 158 19.09 -24.82 -12.50
N VAL A 159 18.45 -23.65 -12.41
CA VAL A 159 19.04 -22.44 -11.84
C VAL A 159 18.16 -21.97 -10.68
N THR A 160 18.78 -21.73 -9.54
CA THR A 160 18.12 -21.24 -8.32
C THR A 160 18.64 -19.87 -7.94
N TRP A 161 17.80 -19.06 -7.34
CA TRP A 161 18.14 -17.79 -6.75
C TRP A 161 17.34 -17.56 -5.48
N THR A 162 17.99 -17.03 -4.47
CA THR A 162 17.34 -16.56 -3.24
C THR A 162 17.95 -15.21 -2.89
N GLU A 163 17.10 -14.25 -2.71
CA GLU A 163 17.44 -12.89 -2.30
C GLU A 163 18.00 -12.90 -0.87
N THR A 164 19.06 -12.15 -0.62
CA THR A 164 19.50 -11.86 0.74
C THR A 164 18.52 -10.90 1.42
N ARG A 165 18.51 -10.83 2.75
CA ARG A 165 17.68 -9.85 3.46
C ARG A 165 18.01 -8.39 3.08
N SER A 166 19.27 -8.09 2.81
CA SER A 166 19.69 -6.76 2.37
C SER A 166 19.14 -6.42 0.99
N GLU A 167 19.16 -7.37 0.07
CA GLU A 167 18.56 -7.21 -1.27
C GLU A 167 17.03 -7.06 -1.15
N ASP A 168 16.36 -7.90 -0.36
CA ASP A 168 14.92 -7.84 -0.10
C ASP A 168 14.49 -6.45 0.42
N MET A 169 15.24 -5.89 1.35
CA MET A 169 14.96 -4.56 1.89
C MET A 169 15.16 -3.42 0.88
N LEU A 170 15.93 -3.64 -0.18
CA LEU A 170 16.24 -2.64 -1.21
C LEU A 170 15.44 -2.84 -2.50
N ALA A 171 15.15 -4.07 -2.90
CA ALA A 171 14.63 -4.42 -4.23
C ALA A 171 13.18 -4.90 -4.20
N LEU A 172 12.72 -5.55 -3.11
CA LEU A 172 11.31 -5.93 -2.99
C LEU A 172 10.46 -4.65 -2.93
N ALA A 173 9.31 -4.66 -3.60
CA ALA A 173 8.45 -3.49 -3.70
C ALA A 173 8.15 -2.90 -2.31
N HIS A 174 8.43 -1.61 -2.14
CA HIS A 174 8.02 -0.84 -0.97
C HIS A 174 6.56 -0.43 -1.06
N SER A 175 6.05 0.25 -0.02
CA SER A 175 4.67 0.74 -0.03
C SER A 175 4.52 2.00 0.83
N ARG A 176 3.29 2.50 0.94
CA ARG A 176 2.93 3.76 1.59
C ARG A 176 3.52 4.94 0.81
N ALA A 177 4.51 5.66 1.33
CA ALA A 177 5.21 6.74 0.64
C ALA A 177 4.25 7.82 0.08
N GLN A 178 3.40 8.37 0.94
CA GLN A 178 2.44 9.41 0.59
C GLN A 178 2.61 10.62 1.50
N VAL A 179 2.54 11.82 0.91
CA VAL A 179 2.38 13.09 1.62
C VAL A 179 0.97 13.59 1.36
N GLN A 180 0.23 13.86 2.44
CA GLN A 180 -1.18 14.18 2.38
C GLN A 180 -1.42 15.54 3.03
N TYR A 181 -1.82 16.52 2.23
CA TYR A 181 -2.28 17.83 2.71
C TYR A 181 -3.79 17.76 2.87
N CYS A 182 -4.28 18.06 4.05
CA CYS A 182 -5.68 17.94 4.37
C CYS A 182 -6.20 19.24 4.99
N GLU A 183 -7.37 19.67 4.54
CA GLU A 183 -8.16 20.71 5.16
C GLU A 183 -9.52 20.11 5.49
N THR A 184 -9.88 20.10 6.77
CA THR A 184 -11.14 19.52 7.25
C THR A 184 -12.01 20.64 7.84
N GLY A 185 -13.22 20.79 7.32
CA GLY A 185 -14.19 21.80 7.74
C GLY A 185 -15.12 21.27 8.82
N PHE A 186 -15.41 22.11 9.81
CA PHE A 186 -16.36 21.84 10.89
C PHE A 186 -17.29 23.04 11.12
N ASP A 187 -18.48 22.78 11.62
CA ASP A 187 -19.37 23.78 12.18
C ASP A 187 -18.99 24.13 13.66
N ASN A 188 -19.77 25.01 14.29
CA ASN A 188 -19.53 25.41 15.69
C ASN A 188 -19.73 24.28 16.71
N ASP A 189 -20.47 23.24 16.34
CA ASP A 189 -20.75 22.08 17.20
C ASP A 189 -19.73 20.95 17.01
N GLY A 190 -18.77 21.11 16.09
CA GLY A 190 -17.75 20.12 15.75
C GLY A 190 -18.26 19.03 14.81
N LYS A 191 -19.31 19.30 14.02
CA LYS A 191 -19.74 18.42 12.93
C LYS A 191 -18.97 18.72 11.66
N LEU A 192 -18.58 17.64 10.94
CA LEU A 192 -17.94 17.71 9.65
C LEU A 192 -18.84 18.40 8.61
N THR A 193 -18.30 19.36 7.89
CA THR A 193 -18.97 20.05 6.78
C THR A 193 -18.34 19.76 5.43
N GLY A 194 -17.07 19.33 5.40
CA GLY A 194 -16.38 18.94 4.20
C GLY A 194 -14.90 18.65 4.43
N MET A 195 -14.27 18.05 3.43
CA MET A 195 -12.84 17.76 3.45
C MET A 195 -12.22 18.01 2.08
N ARG A 196 -11.04 18.63 2.06
CA ARG A 196 -10.21 18.80 0.87
C ARG A 196 -8.85 18.16 1.12
N VAL A 197 -8.44 17.27 0.20
CA VAL A 197 -7.17 16.55 0.27
C VAL A 197 -6.38 16.77 -1.02
N ARG A 198 -5.09 17.07 -0.89
CA ARG A 198 -4.09 16.96 -1.95
C ARG A 198 -3.09 15.90 -1.54
N LEU A 199 -3.06 14.80 -2.26
CA LEU A 199 -2.18 13.67 -2.01
C LEU A 199 -1.04 13.68 -3.03
N VAL A 200 0.20 13.63 -2.54
CA VAL A 200 1.41 13.39 -3.31
C VAL A 200 1.88 11.97 -3.01
N GLY A 201 1.93 11.12 -4.04
CA GLY A 201 2.41 9.75 -3.95
C GLY A 201 3.79 9.59 -4.57
N ASP A 202 4.54 8.61 -4.12
CA ASP A 202 5.83 8.22 -4.67
C ASP A 202 5.70 6.86 -5.37
N ALA A 203 5.94 6.81 -6.68
CA ALA A 203 5.92 5.56 -7.46
C ALA A 203 7.25 4.81 -7.43
N GLY A 204 8.32 5.45 -6.98
CA GLY A 204 9.69 4.95 -7.16
C GLY A 204 10.17 5.09 -8.60
N ALA A 205 11.25 4.39 -8.95
CA ALA A 205 11.93 4.54 -10.23
C ALA A 205 11.17 3.93 -11.42
N TYR A 206 10.37 2.91 -11.17
CA TYR A 206 9.62 2.20 -12.20
C TYR A 206 8.14 2.13 -11.83
N PRO A 207 7.33 3.10 -12.27
CA PRO A 207 5.91 3.15 -11.96
C PRO A 207 5.18 1.88 -12.41
N GLY A 208 4.45 1.31 -11.49
CA GLY A 208 3.62 0.15 -11.71
C GLY A 208 2.35 0.29 -10.88
N MET A 209 1.99 -0.73 -10.12
CA MET A 209 0.86 -0.67 -9.19
C MET A 209 0.99 0.51 -8.20
N GLY A 210 2.21 0.88 -7.82
CA GLY A 210 2.48 2.00 -6.91
C GLY A 210 1.93 3.34 -7.39
N ALA A 211 1.89 3.57 -8.69
CA ALA A 211 1.29 4.79 -9.26
C ALA A 211 -0.24 4.85 -9.03
N LEU A 212 -0.90 3.70 -8.88
CA LEU A 212 -2.35 3.59 -8.71
C LEU A 212 -2.79 3.47 -7.25
N LEU A 213 -1.89 3.11 -6.32
CA LEU A 213 -2.22 2.92 -4.89
C LEU A 213 -2.89 4.15 -4.25
N PRO A 214 -2.51 5.39 -4.56
CA PRO A 214 -3.21 6.57 -4.04
C PRO A 214 -4.70 6.64 -4.40
N THR A 215 -5.15 6.01 -5.48
CA THR A 215 -6.59 5.91 -5.80
C THR A 215 -7.32 5.04 -4.78
N LEU A 216 -6.67 3.99 -4.27
CA LEU A 216 -7.23 3.14 -3.21
C LEU A 216 -7.30 3.90 -1.87
N THR A 217 -6.37 4.83 -1.62
CA THR A 217 -6.46 5.77 -0.49
C THR A 217 -7.70 6.65 -0.62
N LYS A 218 -7.92 7.24 -1.81
CA LYS A 218 -9.12 8.04 -2.08
C LYS A 218 -10.40 7.24 -1.88
N PHE A 219 -10.48 6.02 -2.41
CA PHE A 219 -11.67 5.17 -2.31
C PHE A 219 -12.11 4.91 -0.86
N MET A 220 -11.16 4.84 0.06
CA MET A 220 -11.44 4.60 1.49
C MET A 220 -11.46 5.88 2.33
N ALA A 221 -11.33 7.07 1.71
CA ALA A 221 -11.25 8.35 2.42
C ALA A 221 -12.54 8.79 3.11
N ASN A 222 -13.66 8.10 2.88
CA ASN A 222 -14.88 8.36 3.67
C ASN A 222 -14.78 7.82 5.10
N GLY A 223 -14.03 6.72 5.28
CA GLY A 223 -13.91 6.06 6.59
C GLY A 223 -15.25 5.70 7.20
N THR A 224 -15.36 5.82 8.52
CA THR A 224 -16.60 5.58 9.30
C THR A 224 -17.48 6.82 9.43
N TYR A 225 -17.16 7.92 8.77
CA TYR A 225 -17.70 9.25 9.03
C TYR A 225 -18.81 9.65 8.06
N ASN A 226 -19.77 10.39 8.58
CA ASN A 226 -20.79 11.08 7.78
C ASN A 226 -20.19 12.36 7.17
N LEU A 227 -19.41 12.18 6.10
CA LEU A 227 -18.73 13.25 5.39
C LEU A 227 -19.64 13.81 4.28
N PRO A 228 -20.09 15.07 4.35
CA PRO A 228 -21.05 15.60 3.38
C PRO A 228 -20.43 16.08 2.06
N LYS A 229 -19.16 16.49 2.07
CA LYS A 229 -18.46 16.99 0.87
C LYS A 229 -16.99 16.55 0.89
N LEU A 230 -16.49 16.14 -0.27
CA LEU A 230 -15.09 15.72 -0.43
C LEU A 230 -14.53 16.24 -1.76
N ARG A 231 -13.33 16.77 -1.71
CA ARG A 231 -12.47 16.96 -2.87
C ARG A 231 -11.13 16.28 -2.60
N PHE A 232 -10.71 15.39 -3.49
CA PHE A 232 -9.51 14.60 -3.31
C PHE A 232 -8.66 14.58 -4.59
N ASP A 233 -7.62 15.37 -4.61
CA ASP A 233 -6.69 15.50 -5.73
C ASP A 233 -5.44 14.66 -5.48
N ILE A 234 -4.97 13.94 -6.50
CA ILE A 234 -3.83 13.03 -6.45
C ILE A 234 -2.81 13.44 -7.50
N ALA A 235 -1.53 13.47 -7.12
CA ALA A 235 -0.40 13.50 -8.03
C ALA A 235 0.65 12.50 -7.56
N VAL A 236 1.23 11.72 -8.46
CA VAL A 236 2.23 10.69 -8.14
C VAL A 236 3.51 10.95 -8.92
N GLY A 237 4.61 11.12 -8.19
CA GLY A 237 5.93 11.38 -8.74
C GLY A 237 6.72 10.10 -9.03
N ILE A 238 7.59 10.17 -10.04
CA ILE A 238 8.66 9.21 -10.30
C ILE A 238 9.89 9.69 -9.56
N THR A 239 10.53 8.82 -8.80
CA THR A 239 11.74 9.11 -8.04
C THR A 239 12.81 8.05 -8.27
N ASN A 240 14.06 8.30 -7.88
CA ASN A 240 15.13 7.29 -7.94
C ASN A 240 15.10 6.29 -6.77
N THR A 241 13.93 6.10 -6.15
CA THR A 241 13.76 5.16 -5.04
C THR A 241 13.24 3.80 -5.51
N THR A 242 13.25 2.81 -4.63
CA THR A 242 12.63 1.51 -4.89
C THR A 242 11.17 1.67 -5.35
N PRO A 243 10.72 0.95 -6.39
CA PRO A 243 9.33 0.98 -6.82
C PRO A 243 8.36 0.70 -5.67
N THR A 244 7.24 1.42 -5.65
CA THR A 244 6.17 1.14 -4.68
C THR A 244 5.18 0.12 -5.25
N GLY A 245 4.60 -0.65 -4.36
CA GLY A 245 3.62 -1.69 -4.66
C GLY A 245 2.64 -1.89 -3.52
N ALA A 246 1.81 -2.91 -3.65
CA ALA A 246 0.85 -3.24 -2.61
C ALA A 246 1.57 -3.72 -1.33
N TYR A 247 1.12 -3.24 -0.19
CA TYR A 247 1.42 -3.79 1.10
C TYR A 247 0.15 -3.83 1.94
N ARG A 248 -0.05 -4.89 2.68
CA ARG A 248 -1.21 -5.23 3.54
C ARG A 248 -2.13 -4.04 3.83
N GLY A 249 -3.32 -4.06 3.23
CA GLY A 249 -4.29 -2.97 3.28
C GLY A 249 -4.29 -2.04 2.05
N ALA A 250 -3.15 -1.83 1.34
CA ALA A 250 -3.05 -1.14 0.04
C ALA A 250 -3.99 0.08 -0.11
N GLY A 251 -3.61 1.21 0.45
CA GLY A 251 -4.39 2.46 0.44
C GLY A 251 -5.31 2.65 1.64
N ARG A 252 -5.85 1.57 2.24
CA ARG A 252 -6.75 1.67 3.41
C ARG A 252 -6.04 2.17 4.66
N PRO A 253 -4.85 1.64 5.04
CA PRO A 253 -4.10 2.20 6.17
C PRO A 253 -3.73 3.67 5.97
N GLU A 254 -3.40 4.07 4.74
CA GLU A 254 -3.06 5.45 4.39
C GLU A 254 -4.28 6.37 4.52
N ALA A 255 -5.46 5.91 4.09
CA ALA A 255 -6.72 6.63 4.26
C ALA A 255 -7.10 6.78 5.73
N THR A 256 -6.99 5.69 6.50
CA THR A 256 -7.26 5.70 7.95
C THR A 256 -6.30 6.63 8.68
N ALA A 257 -5.00 6.55 8.39
CA ALA A 257 -4.01 7.41 9.01
C ALA A 257 -4.22 8.90 8.69
N LEU A 258 -4.65 9.22 7.47
CA LEU A 258 -5.03 10.58 7.08
C LEU A 258 -6.22 11.08 7.91
N PHE A 259 -7.32 10.33 7.84
CA PHE A 259 -8.59 10.78 8.40
C PHE A 259 -8.54 10.85 9.93
N GLU A 260 -8.08 9.79 10.57
CA GLU A 260 -8.02 9.72 12.03
C GLU A 260 -7.08 10.76 12.65
N ARG A 261 -5.95 11.05 11.99
CA ARG A 261 -5.04 12.13 12.42
C ARG A 261 -5.66 13.52 12.21
N ALA A 262 -6.43 13.72 11.13
CA ALA A 262 -7.14 14.97 10.90
C ALA A 262 -8.23 15.19 11.95
N ILE A 263 -8.95 14.15 12.34
CA ILE A 263 -9.96 14.21 13.40
C ILE A 263 -9.31 14.45 14.79
N ASP A 264 -8.18 13.81 15.10
CA ASP A 264 -7.46 14.06 16.35
C ASP A 264 -6.94 15.51 16.44
N GLN A 265 -6.41 16.02 15.33
CA GLN A 265 -5.98 17.41 15.27
C GLN A 265 -7.17 18.38 15.45
N ALA A 266 -8.31 18.06 14.82
CA ALA A 266 -9.52 18.84 14.98
C ALA A 266 -10.03 18.80 16.44
N ALA A 267 -10.02 17.64 17.07
CA ALA A 267 -10.37 17.50 18.49
C ALA A 267 -9.52 18.44 19.38
N LEU A 268 -8.22 18.48 19.10
CA LEU A 268 -7.29 19.34 19.83
C LEU A 268 -7.57 20.84 19.59
N GLU A 269 -7.72 21.25 18.33
CA GLU A 269 -7.90 22.66 17.96
C GLU A 269 -9.26 23.22 18.37
N LEU A 270 -10.30 22.39 18.32
CA LEU A 270 -11.66 22.76 18.73
C LEU A 270 -11.90 22.58 20.25
N GLY A 271 -10.96 21.98 20.97
CA GLY A 271 -11.11 21.70 22.40
C GLY A 271 -12.20 20.65 22.71
N ILE A 272 -12.46 19.74 21.77
CA ILE A 272 -13.43 18.65 21.90
C ILE A 272 -12.67 17.36 22.25
N ASP A 273 -13.23 16.52 23.11
CA ASP A 273 -12.62 15.23 23.41
C ASP A 273 -12.54 14.34 22.15
N PRO A 274 -11.43 13.61 21.92
CA PRO A 274 -11.24 12.76 20.75
C PRO A 274 -12.33 11.68 20.55
N LEU A 275 -12.91 11.17 21.63
CA LEU A 275 -14.02 10.23 21.56
C LEU A 275 -15.31 10.96 21.15
N GLU A 276 -15.58 12.13 21.73
CA GLU A 276 -16.78 12.92 21.46
C GLU A 276 -16.86 13.43 20.02
N ILE A 277 -15.74 13.87 19.43
CA ILE A 277 -15.76 14.32 18.02
C ILE A 277 -16.09 13.17 17.07
N ARG A 278 -15.68 11.93 17.41
CA ARG A 278 -16.05 10.73 16.66
C ARG A 278 -17.52 10.37 16.82
N ARG A 279 -18.06 10.38 18.05
CA ARG A 279 -19.49 10.19 18.33
C ARG A 279 -20.37 11.11 17.51
N LYS A 280 -19.98 12.37 17.37
CA LYS A 280 -20.75 13.38 16.61
C LYS A 280 -20.73 13.15 15.11
N ASN A 281 -19.71 12.48 14.59
CA ASN A 281 -19.43 12.47 13.15
C ASN A 281 -19.52 11.08 12.50
N PHE A 282 -19.73 10.01 13.25
CA PHE A 282 -19.92 8.69 12.67
C PHE A 282 -21.24 8.56 11.91
N LEU A 283 -21.27 7.66 10.93
CA LEU A 283 -22.49 7.21 10.30
C LEU A 283 -23.34 6.47 11.32
N ASN A 284 -24.62 6.80 11.37
CA ASN A 284 -25.59 6.13 12.23
C ASN A 284 -26.16 4.88 11.56
N PRO A 285 -26.62 3.87 12.32
CA PRO A 285 -27.19 2.64 11.78
C PRO A 285 -28.38 2.83 10.83
N ASP A 286 -29.16 3.89 10.99
CA ASP A 286 -30.32 4.22 10.17
C ASP A 286 -29.98 4.86 8.81
N GLN A 287 -28.70 5.19 8.57
CA GLN A 287 -28.23 5.73 7.30
C GLN A 287 -27.84 4.66 6.28
N PHE A 288 -27.79 3.39 6.68
CA PHE A 288 -27.42 2.30 5.77
C PHE A 288 -28.63 1.74 4.99
N PRO A 289 -28.44 1.32 3.71
CA PRO A 289 -27.18 1.37 2.95
C PRO A 289 -26.75 2.83 2.67
N PHE A 290 -25.45 3.10 2.72
CA PHE A 290 -24.90 4.44 2.56
C PHE A 290 -23.95 4.51 1.35
N ASP A 291 -24.26 5.40 0.40
CA ASP A 291 -23.42 5.67 -0.75
C ASP A 291 -22.35 6.70 -0.38
N THR A 292 -21.10 6.27 -0.38
CA THR A 292 -19.97 7.15 -0.07
C THR A 292 -19.65 8.12 -1.22
N LEU A 293 -19.03 9.24 -0.90
CA LEU A 293 -18.56 10.21 -1.90
C LEU A 293 -17.43 9.66 -2.80
N THR A 294 -16.88 8.50 -2.45
CA THR A 294 -15.77 7.85 -3.14
C THR A 294 -16.19 6.68 -4.03
N GLY A 295 -17.52 6.47 -4.17
CA GLY A 295 -18.10 5.51 -5.12
C GLY A 295 -18.33 4.10 -4.56
N TRP A 296 -18.28 3.92 -3.24
CA TRP A 296 -18.65 2.67 -2.57
C TRP A 296 -20.01 2.78 -1.89
N THR A 297 -20.73 1.68 -1.82
CA THR A 297 -21.92 1.55 -0.98
C THR A 297 -21.58 0.71 0.23
N TYR A 298 -21.74 1.29 1.43
CA TYR A 298 -21.68 0.52 2.67
C TYR A 298 -23.06 -0.12 2.91
N ASP A 299 -23.09 -1.43 3.05
CA ASP A 299 -24.34 -2.20 3.13
C ASP A 299 -25.00 -2.11 4.49
N SER A 300 -24.21 -2.14 5.57
CA SER A 300 -24.66 -2.12 6.95
C SER A 300 -23.55 -1.66 7.90
N GLY A 301 -23.91 -1.22 9.09
CA GLY A 301 -22.93 -0.87 10.11
C GLY A 301 -23.55 -0.26 11.36
N ASP A 302 -22.84 -0.41 12.47
CA ASP A 302 -23.01 0.34 13.71
C ASP A 302 -21.61 0.68 14.23
N TYR A 303 -21.07 1.81 13.80
CA TYR A 303 -19.68 2.20 14.12
C TYR A 303 -19.54 2.74 15.54
N LEU A 304 -20.64 3.18 16.14
CA LEU A 304 -20.64 3.67 17.51
C LEU A 304 -20.46 2.54 18.52
N GLN A 305 -21.13 1.40 18.30
CA GLN A 305 -21.08 0.27 19.23
C GLN A 305 -19.66 -0.23 19.52
N PRO A 306 -18.79 -0.53 18.54
CA PRO A 306 -17.41 -0.96 18.79
C PRO A 306 -16.55 0.15 19.43
N LEU A 307 -16.82 1.43 19.11
CA LEU A 307 -16.13 2.55 19.73
C LEU A 307 -16.43 2.63 21.23
N GLU A 308 -17.71 2.57 21.61
CA GLU A 308 -18.13 2.55 23.01
C GLU A 308 -17.59 1.35 23.77
N LYS A 309 -17.61 0.17 23.12
CA LYS A 309 -17.07 -1.04 23.73
C LYS A 309 -15.57 -0.96 23.97
N ALA A 310 -14.83 -0.39 23.03
CA ALA A 310 -13.40 -0.17 23.19
C ALA A 310 -13.11 0.83 24.33
N ALA A 311 -13.86 1.93 24.40
CA ALA A 311 -13.76 2.92 25.48
C ALA A 311 -14.03 2.32 26.87
N GLU A 312 -15.08 1.49 26.98
CA GLU A 312 -15.42 0.75 28.21
C GLU A 312 -14.26 -0.19 28.64
N ILE A 313 -13.72 -0.97 27.70
CA ILE A 313 -12.68 -1.98 27.99
C ILE A 313 -11.40 -1.32 28.56
N ILE A 314 -11.00 -0.17 28.03
CA ILE A 314 -9.80 0.53 28.51
C ILE A 314 -10.06 1.46 29.67
N ASP A 315 -11.32 1.60 30.12
CA ASP A 315 -11.74 2.56 31.16
C ASP A 315 -11.34 4.00 30.78
N TYR A 316 -11.79 4.42 29.59
CA TYR A 316 -11.34 5.65 28.93
C TYR A 316 -11.42 6.88 29.81
N ASP A 317 -12.53 7.09 30.52
CA ASP A 317 -12.75 8.28 31.33
C ASP A 317 -11.72 8.38 32.47
N ASN A 318 -11.47 7.30 33.19
CA ASN A 318 -10.44 7.25 34.24
C ASN A 318 -9.03 7.44 33.67
N LEU A 319 -8.75 6.90 32.47
CA LEU A 319 -7.47 7.15 31.79
C LEU A 319 -7.29 8.61 31.37
N ARG A 320 -8.35 9.30 30.97
CA ARG A 320 -8.32 10.75 30.66
C ARG A 320 -8.08 11.58 31.92
N GLU A 321 -8.73 11.25 33.02
CA GLU A 321 -8.46 11.90 34.32
C GLU A 321 -7.02 11.70 34.79
N GLU A 322 -6.51 10.48 34.70
CA GLU A 322 -5.12 10.16 35.07
C GLU A 322 -4.12 10.86 34.13
N GLN A 323 -4.38 10.92 32.82
CA GLN A 323 -3.58 11.66 31.86
C GLN A 323 -3.47 13.15 32.24
N LYS A 324 -4.62 13.76 32.62
CA LYS A 324 -4.67 15.15 33.06
C LYS A 324 -3.92 15.31 34.36
N ARG A 325 -4.18 14.47 35.36
CA ARG A 325 -3.52 14.49 36.67
C ARG A 325 -1.99 14.47 36.53
N ARG A 326 -1.45 13.56 35.70
CA ARG A 326 0.01 13.46 35.50
C ARG A 326 0.59 14.72 34.87
N ARG A 327 -0.08 15.30 33.88
CA ARG A 327 0.35 16.57 33.26
C ARG A 327 0.34 17.71 34.26
N ASP A 328 -0.73 17.86 35.03
CA ASP A 328 -0.86 18.94 36.05
C ASP A 328 0.16 18.83 37.16
N GLN A 329 0.59 17.62 37.49
CA GLN A 329 1.61 17.35 38.50
C GLN A 329 3.06 17.39 37.98
N GLY A 330 3.24 17.49 36.67
CA GLY A 330 4.55 17.45 36.02
C GLY A 330 5.24 16.08 36.13
N ASP A 331 4.49 15.00 36.13
CA ASP A 331 5.04 13.64 36.21
C ASP A 331 6.00 13.37 35.03
N ASN A 332 7.08 12.66 35.30
CA ASN A 332 8.06 12.27 34.27
C ASN A 332 7.52 11.23 33.32
N THR A 333 6.41 10.57 33.66
CA THR A 333 5.74 9.56 32.82
C THR A 333 4.36 10.07 32.45
N VAL A 334 4.13 10.26 31.15
CA VAL A 334 2.84 10.67 30.59
C VAL A 334 2.10 9.48 29.98
N ILE A 335 0.77 9.60 29.86
CA ILE A 335 -0.07 8.61 29.18
C ILE A 335 -0.41 9.14 27.78
N GLY A 336 -0.17 8.34 26.76
CA GLY A 336 -0.71 8.56 25.41
C GLY A 336 -1.97 7.72 25.19
N ILE A 337 -3.03 8.35 24.69
CA ILE A 337 -4.26 7.66 24.28
C ILE A 337 -4.49 7.98 22.81
N GLY A 338 -4.62 6.97 21.98
CA GLY A 338 -4.93 7.08 20.56
C GLY A 338 -6.21 6.31 20.22
N ILE A 339 -7.01 6.88 19.35
CA ILE A 339 -8.23 6.26 18.80
C ILE A 339 -8.09 6.20 17.29
N ALA A 340 -8.41 5.05 16.70
CA ALA A 340 -8.52 4.91 15.25
C ALA A 340 -9.72 4.02 14.91
N SER A 341 -10.55 4.51 14.00
CA SER A 341 -11.73 3.79 13.52
C SER A 341 -11.64 3.64 12.00
N TYR A 342 -11.92 2.46 11.49
CA TYR A 342 -11.83 2.19 10.05
C TYR A 342 -12.87 1.17 9.60
N VAL A 343 -13.15 1.20 8.32
CA VAL A 343 -13.85 0.14 7.61
C VAL A 343 -12.92 -0.48 6.58
N GLU A 344 -13.12 -1.75 6.27
CA GLU A 344 -12.37 -2.47 5.25
C GLU A 344 -13.36 -2.97 4.18
N VAL A 345 -13.03 -2.76 2.92
CA VAL A 345 -13.80 -3.31 1.81
C VAL A 345 -13.42 -4.77 1.59
N THR A 346 -14.42 -5.65 1.54
CA THR A 346 -14.24 -7.06 1.22
C THR A 346 -14.40 -7.25 -0.28
N SER A 347 -13.40 -7.83 -0.95
CA SER A 347 -13.43 -8.14 -2.39
C SER A 347 -13.78 -6.93 -3.30
N PRO A 348 -12.88 -5.96 -3.48
CA PRO A 348 -13.17 -4.66 -4.11
C PRO A 348 -13.40 -4.70 -5.63
N GLY A 349 -13.43 -5.83 -6.25
CA GLY A 349 -13.66 -5.93 -7.69
C GLY A 349 -14.69 -6.99 -8.00
N GLY A 350 -15.94 -6.63 -8.22
CA GLY A 350 -16.96 -7.58 -8.64
C GLY A 350 -16.45 -8.50 -9.75
N GLY A 351 -16.21 -9.76 -9.43
CA GLY A 351 -15.70 -10.79 -10.34
C GLY A 351 -16.30 -12.14 -10.00
N SER A 352 -16.29 -13.06 -10.94
CA SER A 352 -16.63 -14.45 -10.66
C SER A 352 -15.37 -15.17 -10.14
N GLU A 353 -15.53 -15.92 -9.07
CA GLU A 353 -14.52 -16.86 -8.60
C GLU A 353 -14.92 -18.26 -9.05
N TYR A 354 -13.93 -19.07 -9.39
CA TYR A 354 -14.13 -20.47 -9.78
C TYR A 354 -13.33 -21.37 -8.84
N ALA A 355 -13.99 -22.39 -8.31
CA ALA A 355 -13.35 -23.48 -7.61
C ALA A 355 -13.94 -24.81 -8.07
N SER A 356 -13.10 -25.85 -8.19
CA SER A 356 -13.54 -27.21 -8.47
C SER A 356 -12.95 -28.16 -7.45
N VAL A 357 -13.74 -29.14 -7.07
CA VAL A 357 -13.30 -30.24 -6.21
C VAL A 357 -13.62 -31.56 -6.93
N GLU A 358 -12.61 -32.35 -7.16
CA GLU A 358 -12.73 -33.71 -7.69
C GLU A 358 -12.47 -34.72 -6.58
N ILE A 359 -13.43 -35.62 -6.33
CA ILE A 359 -13.28 -36.70 -5.38
C ILE A 359 -12.93 -37.98 -6.15
N HIS A 360 -11.80 -38.57 -5.82
CA HIS A 360 -11.32 -39.77 -6.47
C HIS A 360 -11.89 -41.05 -5.82
N SER A 361 -11.83 -42.18 -6.56
CA SER A 361 -12.38 -43.46 -6.11
C SER A 361 -11.69 -44.05 -4.85
N ASP A 362 -10.48 -43.58 -4.54
CA ASP A 362 -9.74 -43.94 -3.34
C ASP A 362 -10.09 -43.09 -2.10
N GLY A 363 -11.02 -42.12 -2.25
CA GLY A 363 -11.43 -41.23 -1.20
C GLY A 363 -10.56 -39.96 -1.05
N SER A 364 -9.52 -39.82 -1.87
CA SER A 364 -8.76 -38.57 -1.93
C SER A 364 -9.53 -37.48 -2.69
N ALA A 365 -9.17 -36.21 -2.49
CA ALA A 365 -9.76 -35.09 -3.19
C ALA A 365 -8.68 -34.18 -3.78
N THR A 366 -8.94 -33.66 -4.97
CA THR A 366 -8.15 -32.58 -5.60
C THR A 366 -9.00 -31.33 -5.68
N MET A 367 -8.47 -30.21 -5.19
CA MET A 367 -9.11 -28.89 -5.25
C MET A 367 -8.30 -27.98 -6.18
#